data_a1f6c9396f49b1f83946ae59d8a067b3
#
_entry.id   a1f6c9396f49b1f83946ae59d8a067b3
#
_cell.length_a   1.000
_cell.length_b   1.000
_cell.length_c   1.000
_cell.angle_alpha   90.00
_cell.angle_beta   90.00
_cell.angle_gamma   90.00
#
_symmetry.space_group_name_H-M   'P 1'
#
loop_
_entity.id
_entity.type
_entity.pdbx_description
1 polymer ?
#
loop_
_entity_poly.entity_id
_entity_poly.type
_entity_poly.pdbx_seq_one_letter_code
_entity_poly.pdbx_strand_id
1 'polypeptide(L)'
;MTKPVNSKIINETQVNSLGFLFWLKWVGSFIWPITVVKHQSEEEYLELVLFRGSRLLNSRNANYSNGNLQTAYRILFAEVDLNLSQRKRVLILGFGFGGVAELITQSNPYAHITGVESNTTVLTWYKAYCKQLHNVKLVLQDAKEFMSGDDQRYDLIVYDIYNDMEVPKFFQSSEFIHQLGSRLATSGAVIFNKVVQNREHKNEFNAIFLEMSNVFLNVQVNEQFGLNRFVVAKNRT
;
A
#
# COMPACT_ATOMS: atom_id res chain seq x y z
N MET A 1 -14.81 -28.81 18.08
CA MET A 1 -16.17 -28.38 17.68
C MET A 1 -16.11 -26.87 17.44
N THR A 2 -15.90 -26.47 16.21
CA THR A 2 -15.83 -25.06 15.80
C THR A 2 -17.25 -24.56 15.54
N LYS A 3 -17.66 -23.49 16.21
CA LYS A 3 -18.96 -22.84 15.99
C LYS A 3 -18.97 -22.20 14.59
N PRO A 4 -20.05 -22.31 13.81
CA PRO A 4 -20.15 -21.66 12.52
C PRO A 4 -20.27 -20.16 12.70
N VAL A 5 -19.49 -19.40 11.93
CA VAL A 5 -19.59 -17.95 11.80
C VAL A 5 -20.91 -17.63 11.09
N ASN A 6 -21.81 -16.96 11.79
CA ASN A 6 -23.09 -16.48 11.23
C ASN A 6 -22.81 -15.44 10.13
N SER A 7 -22.90 -15.86 8.87
CA SER A 7 -23.01 -14.95 7.74
C SER A 7 -24.40 -14.31 7.73
N LYS A 8 -24.54 -13.10 8.31
CA LYS A 8 -25.77 -12.31 8.14
C LYS A 8 -25.90 -11.95 6.65
N ILE A 9 -26.91 -12.51 6.01
CA ILE A 9 -27.39 -12.07 4.69
C ILE A 9 -27.89 -10.64 4.86
N ILE A 10 -27.20 -9.69 4.27
CA ILE A 10 -27.58 -8.27 4.28
C ILE A 10 -28.64 -8.07 3.20
N ASN A 11 -29.87 -7.74 3.56
CA ASN A 11 -30.97 -7.47 2.63
C ASN A 11 -30.71 -6.15 1.87
N GLU A 12 -31.21 -6.02 0.64
CA GLU A 12 -31.06 -4.84 -0.24
C GLU A 12 -31.47 -3.53 0.43
N THR A 13 -32.47 -3.54 1.33
CA THR A 13 -32.88 -2.38 2.13
C THR A 13 -31.79 -1.91 3.12
N GLN A 14 -30.99 -2.82 3.65
CA GLN A 14 -29.85 -2.47 4.51
C GLN A 14 -28.68 -1.87 3.73
N VAL A 15 -28.46 -2.30 2.48
CA VAL A 15 -27.43 -1.74 1.61
C VAL A 15 -27.73 -0.28 1.26
N ASN A 16 -28.98 0.05 0.98
CA ASN A 16 -29.41 1.43 0.68
C ASN A 16 -29.31 2.37 1.89
N SER A 17 -29.63 1.89 3.09
CA SER A 17 -29.50 2.69 4.32
C SER A 17 -28.04 2.90 4.73
N LEU A 18 -27.19 1.90 4.52
CA LEU A 18 -25.73 2.02 4.72
C LEU A 18 -25.10 3.02 3.73
N GLY A 19 -25.57 3.03 2.49
CA GLY A 19 -25.11 4.00 1.47
C GLY A 19 -25.46 5.44 1.82
N PHE A 20 -26.70 5.68 2.30
CA PHE A 20 -27.16 7.01 2.72
C PHE A 20 -26.42 7.51 3.96
N LEU A 21 -26.26 6.67 5.00
CA LEU A 21 -25.50 7.01 6.20
C LEU A 21 -24.02 7.26 5.89
N PHE A 22 -23.44 6.49 4.98
CA PHE A 22 -22.07 6.72 4.53
C PHE A 22 -21.95 8.04 3.78
N TRP A 23 -22.92 8.38 2.93
CA TRP A 23 -22.95 9.66 2.21
C TRP A 23 -23.06 10.85 3.17
N LEU A 24 -23.91 10.79 4.21
CA LEU A 24 -24.01 11.83 5.24
C LEU A 24 -22.67 12.00 5.98
N LYS A 25 -22.01 10.89 6.35
CA LYS A 25 -20.68 10.92 6.95
C LYS A 25 -19.66 11.53 6.00
N TRP A 26 -19.74 11.20 4.71
CA TRP A 26 -18.83 11.74 3.70
C TRP A 26 -19.00 13.27 3.57
N VAL A 27 -20.22 13.77 3.48
CA VAL A 27 -20.49 15.22 3.46
C VAL A 27 -20.00 15.90 4.75
N GLY A 28 -20.32 15.34 5.91
CA GLY A 28 -19.88 15.86 7.21
C GLY A 28 -18.36 15.87 7.38
N SER A 29 -17.65 14.97 6.68
CA SER A 29 -16.19 14.86 6.75
C SER A 29 -15.44 16.07 6.19
N PHE A 30 -16.09 16.93 5.42
CA PHE A 30 -15.49 18.20 4.95
C PHE A 30 -15.32 19.22 6.08
N ILE A 31 -16.12 19.08 7.15
CA ILE A 31 -16.08 19.98 8.33
C ILE A 31 -15.23 19.34 9.44
N TRP A 32 -15.43 18.04 9.69
CA TRP A 32 -14.79 17.33 10.80
C TRP A 32 -14.43 15.88 10.44
N PRO A 33 -13.30 15.32 10.96
CA PRO A 33 -12.97 13.91 10.77
C PRO A 33 -14.07 13.01 11.36
N ILE A 34 -14.54 12.03 10.59
CA ILE A 34 -15.62 11.13 11.01
C ILE A 34 -15.17 9.69 10.93
N THR A 35 -15.16 9.01 12.06
CA THR A 35 -14.90 7.57 12.12
C THR A 35 -16.06 6.80 11.48
N VAL A 36 -15.74 5.97 10.52
CA VAL A 36 -16.70 5.08 9.83
C VAL A 36 -16.82 3.75 10.55
N VAL A 37 -15.68 3.13 10.79
CA VAL A 37 -15.55 1.84 11.47
C VAL A 37 -14.19 1.77 12.15
N LYS A 38 -14.11 1.03 13.25
CA LYS A 38 -12.84 0.68 13.88
C LYS A 38 -12.82 -0.79 14.31
N HIS A 39 -11.63 -1.35 14.28
CA HIS A 39 -11.30 -2.65 14.82
C HIS A 39 -10.29 -2.47 15.93
N GLN A 40 -10.52 -3.11 17.06
CA GLN A 40 -9.61 -3.06 18.20
C GLN A 40 -9.55 -4.44 18.85
N SER A 41 -8.34 -4.98 18.90
CA SER A 41 -7.98 -6.18 19.66
C SER A 41 -6.77 -5.87 20.54
N GLU A 42 -6.25 -6.86 21.25
CA GLU A 42 -5.00 -6.71 22.03
C GLU A 42 -3.80 -6.44 21.10
N GLU A 43 -3.80 -7.08 19.94
CA GLU A 43 -2.69 -7.05 18.99
C GLU A 43 -2.84 -5.97 17.91
N GLU A 44 -4.07 -5.57 17.59
CA GLU A 44 -4.33 -4.70 16.44
C GLU A 44 -5.33 -3.58 16.77
N TYR A 45 -5.01 -2.38 16.29
CA TYR A 45 -5.94 -1.25 16.22
C TYR A 45 -5.95 -0.72 14.80
N LEU A 46 -7.13 -0.68 14.19
CA LEU A 46 -7.38 -0.06 12.89
C LEU A 46 -8.61 0.84 12.97
N GLU A 47 -8.56 1.96 12.31
CA GLU A 47 -9.65 2.91 12.21
C GLU A 47 -9.77 3.46 10.79
N LEU A 48 -10.97 3.39 10.21
CA LEU A 48 -11.31 4.06 8.98
C LEU A 48 -11.97 5.40 9.28
N VAL A 49 -11.33 6.47 8.87
CA VAL A 49 -11.78 7.85 9.06
C VAL A 49 -12.06 8.50 7.71
N LEU A 50 -13.18 9.20 7.60
CA LEU A 50 -13.43 10.15 6.51
C LEU A 50 -12.94 11.52 6.94
N PHE A 51 -12.12 12.14 6.12
CA PHE A 51 -11.66 13.51 6.32
C PHE A 51 -11.49 14.22 4.98
N ARG A 52 -12.16 15.36 4.83
CA ARG A 52 -12.20 16.15 3.59
C ARG A 52 -12.53 15.31 2.35
N GLY A 53 -13.50 14.41 2.49
CA GLY A 53 -13.93 13.50 1.43
C GLY A 53 -12.99 12.32 1.15
N SER A 54 -11.83 12.27 1.79
CA SER A 54 -10.85 11.18 1.66
C SER A 54 -11.07 10.10 2.72
N ARG A 55 -10.74 8.86 2.38
CA ARG A 55 -10.74 7.73 3.29
C ARG A 55 -9.34 7.52 3.84
N LEU A 56 -9.19 7.63 5.15
CA LEU A 56 -7.90 7.45 5.84
C LEU A 56 -7.99 6.17 6.65
N LEU A 57 -7.08 5.24 6.40
CA LEU A 57 -6.89 4.07 7.24
C LEU A 57 -5.75 4.37 8.21
N ASN A 58 -6.06 4.38 9.49
CA ASN A 58 -5.10 4.63 10.55
C ASN A 58 -4.87 3.35 11.37
N SER A 59 -3.63 3.09 11.73
CA SER A 59 -3.25 2.22 12.83
C SER A 59 -3.16 3.02 14.13
N ARG A 60 -2.65 2.41 15.20
CA ARG A 60 -2.54 3.09 16.51
C ARG A 60 -1.66 4.33 16.44
N ASN A 61 -0.56 4.28 15.72
CA ASN A 61 0.48 5.31 15.72
C ASN A 61 0.74 5.92 14.33
N ALA A 62 0.14 5.35 13.26
CA ALA A 62 0.42 5.78 11.90
C ALA A 62 -0.84 5.95 11.04
N ASN A 63 -0.74 6.80 10.00
CA ASN A 63 -1.63 6.75 8.86
C ASN A 63 -1.18 5.56 7.99
N TYR A 64 -1.97 4.51 8.00
CA TYR A 64 -1.65 3.24 7.35
C TYR A 64 -1.80 3.31 5.82
N SER A 65 -2.74 4.11 5.32
CA SER A 65 -2.99 4.22 3.88
C SER A 65 -3.79 5.46 3.53
N ASN A 66 -3.57 6.01 2.34
CA ASN A 66 -4.20 7.20 1.78
C ASN A 66 -3.76 8.52 2.46
N GLY A 67 -4.48 9.61 2.23
CA GLY A 67 -4.15 10.92 2.81
C GLY A 67 -2.75 11.42 2.44
N ASN A 68 -1.92 11.66 3.44
CA ASN A 68 -0.57 12.19 3.25
C ASN A 68 0.33 11.22 2.48
N LEU A 69 0.19 9.90 2.71
CA LEU A 69 0.95 8.87 2.00
C LEU A 69 0.60 8.86 0.49
N GLN A 70 -0.70 8.89 0.15
CA GLN A 70 -1.12 8.96 -1.26
C GLN A 70 -0.63 10.25 -1.92
N THR A 71 -0.62 11.37 -1.19
CA THR A 71 -0.06 12.63 -1.68
C THR A 71 1.44 12.52 -1.92
N ALA A 72 2.19 11.89 -1.02
CA ALA A 72 3.62 11.65 -1.18
C ALA A 72 3.90 10.81 -2.45
N TYR A 73 3.15 9.73 -2.68
CA TYR A 73 3.27 8.95 -3.91
C TYR A 73 2.90 9.74 -5.17
N ARG A 74 1.88 10.60 -5.11
CA ARG A 74 1.51 11.45 -6.24
C ARG A 74 2.64 12.39 -6.64
N ILE A 75 3.29 13.02 -5.66
CA ILE A 75 4.44 13.91 -5.91
C ILE A 75 5.62 13.09 -6.42
N LEU A 76 5.94 11.94 -5.80
CA LEU A 76 7.00 11.05 -6.26
C LEU A 76 6.80 10.65 -7.73
N PHE A 77 5.58 10.28 -8.12
CA PHE A 77 5.25 9.88 -9.49
C PHE A 77 5.35 11.04 -10.49
N ALA A 78 5.20 12.29 -10.03
CA ALA A 78 5.39 13.47 -10.87
C ALA A 78 6.87 13.87 -11.02
N GLU A 79 7.69 13.65 -9.98
CA GLU A 79 9.10 14.05 -9.96
C GLU A 79 10.03 12.99 -10.56
N VAL A 80 9.68 11.71 -10.41
CA VAL A 80 10.51 10.59 -10.89
C VAL A 80 9.93 10.03 -12.19
N ASP A 81 10.75 10.03 -13.23
CA ASP A 81 10.36 9.40 -14.50
C ASP A 81 10.28 7.87 -14.35
N LEU A 82 9.09 7.40 -14.00
CA LEU A 82 8.76 5.98 -13.87
C LEU A 82 8.09 5.41 -15.12
N ASN A 83 7.78 6.26 -16.12
CA ASN A 83 7.04 5.86 -17.31
C ASN A 83 5.75 5.05 -16.99
N LEU A 84 4.96 5.52 -16.01
CA LEU A 84 3.79 4.79 -15.51
C LEU A 84 2.83 4.38 -16.61
N SER A 85 2.64 5.22 -17.63
CA SER A 85 1.79 4.94 -18.79
C SER A 85 2.19 3.70 -19.59
N GLN A 86 3.43 3.23 -19.44
CA GLN A 86 3.98 2.06 -20.14
C GLN A 86 4.10 0.83 -19.24
N ARG A 87 3.86 0.94 -17.93
CA ARG A 87 3.96 -0.17 -16.98
C ARG A 87 2.77 -1.10 -17.12
N LYS A 88 3.00 -2.31 -17.63
CA LYS A 88 1.93 -3.29 -17.90
C LYS A 88 1.64 -4.17 -16.70
N ARG A 89 2.66 -4.59 -15.96
CA ARG A 89 2.55 -5.46 -14.79
C ARG A 89 3.13 -4.77 -13.58
N VAL A 90 2.29 -4.53 -12.60
CA VAL A 90 2.64 -3.83 -11.35
C VAL A 90 2.37 -4.75 -10.17
N LEU A 91 3.32 -4.82 -9.25
CA LEU A 91 3.17 -5.47 -7.96
C LEU A 91 3.15 -4.40 -6.87
N ILE A 92 2.18 -4.48 -5.96
CA ILE A 92 2.11 -3.65 -4.75
C ILE A 92 2.15 -4.60 -3.56
N LEU A 93 3.23 -4.57 -2.80
CA LEU A 93 3.41 -5.28 -1.55
C LEU A 93 3.07 -4.32 -0.40
N GLY A 94 2.02 -4.65 0.36
CA GLY A 94 1.36 -3.73 1.28
C GLY A 94 0.31 -2.89 0.54
N PHE A 95 -0.78 -3.55 0.08
CA PHE A 95 -1.81 -2.89 -0.73
C PHE A 95 -2.58 -1.81 0.03
N GLY A 96 -2.81 -2.01 1.34
CA GLY A 96 -3.56 -1.09 2.18
C GLY A 96 -4.97 -0.80 1.63
N PHE A 97 -5.33 0.47 1.53
CA PHE A 97 -6.60 0.94 0.97
C PHE A 97 -6.53 1.30 -0.53
N GLY A 98 -5.48 0.83 -1.22
CA GLY A 98 -5.38 0.93 -2.68
C GLY A 98 -5.02 2.31 -3.22
N GLY A 99 -4.56 3.25 -2.38
CA GLY A 99 -4.23 4.60 -2.81
C GLY A 99 -3.17 4.66 -3.91
N VAL A 100 -2.15 3.81 -3.82
CA VAL A 100 -1.11 3.69 -4.85
C VAL A 100 -1.66 3.07 -6.13
N ALA A 101 -2.49 2.03 -6.01
CA ALA A 101 -3.14 1.39 -7.16
C ALA A 101 -4.06 2.36 -7.91
N GLU A 102 -4.77 3.22 -7.17
CA GLU A 102 -5.60 4.27 -7.76
C GLU A 102 -4.78 5.26 -8.59
N LEU A 103 -3.65 5.74 -8.05
CA LEU A 103 -2.75 6.65 -8.78
C LEU A 103 -2.17 6.01 -10.05
N ILE A 104 -1.77 4.74 -9.97
CA ILE A 104 -1.26 4.01 -11.13
C ILE A 104 -2.36 3.80 -12.16
N THR A 105 -3.59 3.43 -11.73
CA THR A 105 -4.73 3.25 -12.64
C THR A 105 -5.14 4.56 -13.32
N GLN A 106 -5.04 5.70 -12.64
CA GLN A 106 -5.27 7.02 -13.24
C GLN A 106 -4.26 7.34 -14.35
N SER A 107 -3.00 6.92 -14.18
CA SER A 107 -1.93 7.12 -15.17
C SER A 107 -1.95 6.07 -16.28
N ASN A 108 -2.35 4.83 -15.96
CA ASN A 108 -2.44 3.71 -16.90
C ASN A 108 -3.60 2.78 -16.54
N PRO A 109 -4.80 2.98 -17.11
CA PRO A 109 -5.96 2.13 -16.85
C PRO A 109 -5.79 0.67 -17.33
N TYR A 110 -4.81 0.40 -18.18
CA TYR A 110 -4.53 -0.92 -18.75
C TYR A 110 -3.45 -1.70 -18.01
N ALA A 111 -2.84 -1.12 -16.98
CA ALA A 111 -1.89 -1.84 -16.14
C ALA A 111 -2.58 -2.98 -15.40
N HIS A 112 -1.98 -4.16 -15.39
CA HIS A 112 -2.40 -5.28 -14.53
C HIS A 112 -1.70 -5.12 -13.18
N ILE A 113 -2.44 -4.81 -12.14
CA ILE A 113 -1.93 -4.59 -10.80
C ILE A 113 -2.23 -5.80 -9.92
N THR A 114 -1.19 -6.40 -9.35
CA THR A 114 -1.33 -7.39 -8.27
C THR A 114 -1.09 -6.68 -6.95
N GLY A 115 -2.12 -6.60 -6.10
CA GLY A 115 -2.04 -6.02 -4.75
C GLY A 115 -2.00 -7.11 -3.70
N VAL A 116 -0.91 -7.22 -2.96
CA VAL A 116 -0.72 -8.19 -1.88
C VAL A 116 -0.92 -7.50 -0.54
N GLU A 117 -1.77 -8.06 0.29
CA GLU A 117 -2.10 -7.56 1.63
C GLU A 117 -2.29 -8.74 2.57
N SER A 118 -1.65 -8.70 3.73
CA SER A 118 -1.75 -9.76 4.73
C SER A 118 -2.94 -9.59 5.68
N ASN A 119 -3.44 -8.37 5.81
CA ASN A 119 -4.47 -8.02 6.77
C ASN A 119 -5.89 -8.22 6.21
N THR A 120 -6.59 -9.23 6.74
CA THR A 120 -7.96 -9.54 6.35
C THR A 120 -8.94 -8.39 6.61
N THR A 121 -8.77 -7.66 7.73
CA THR A 121 -9.61 -6.52 8.10
C THR A 121 -9.46 -5.40 7.08
N VAL A 122 -8.22 -5.08 6.69
CA VAL A 122 -7.91 -4.07 5.68
C VAL A 122 -8.57 -4.40 4.35
N LEU A 123 -8.41 -5.62 3.84
CA LEU A 123 -9.04 -6.01 2.56
C LEU A 123 -10.57 -6.07 2.64
N THR A 124 -11.13 -6.48 3.78
CA THR A 124 -12.59 -6.48 3.98
C THR A 124 -13.13 -5.06 3.92
N TRP A 125 -12.48 -4.12 4.60
CA TRP A 125 -12.90 -2.72 4.58
C TRP A 125 -12.65 -2.05 3.22
N TYR A 126 -11.53 -2.37 2.54
CA TYR A 126 -11.31 -1.90 1.17
C TYR A 126 -12.48 -2.31 0.26
N LYS A 127 -12.88 -3.59 0.28
CA LYS A 127 -14.00 -4.09 -0.52
C LYS A 127 -15.34 -3.43 -0.16
N ALA A 128 -15.56 -3.11 1.11
CA ALA A 128 -16.80 -2.50 1.59
C ALA A 128 -16.88 -1.00 1.35
N TYR A 129 -15.76 -0.28 1.42
CA TYR A 129 -15.77 1.19 1.50
C TYR A 129 -15.03 1.88 0.33
N CYS A 130 -14.25 1.16 -0.48
CA CYS A 130 -13.54 1.73 -1.61
C CYS A 130 -14.14 1.29 -2.95
N LYS A 131 -13.95 2.14 -3.97
CA LYS A 131 -14.28 1.77 -5.34
C LYS A 131 -13.33 0.66 -5.80
N GLN A 132 -13.88 -0.45 -6.25
CA GLN A 132 -13.07 -1.53 -6.78
C GLN A 132 -12.49 -1.13 -8.14
N LEU A 133 -11.18 -1.31 -8.30
CA LEU A 133 -10.47 -1.04 -9.54
C LEU A 133 -10.50 -2.33 -10.40
N HIS A 134 -10.95 -2.20 -11.64
CA HIS A 134 -11.16 -3.34 -12.55
C HIS A 134 -9.86 -4.03 -12.97
N ASN A 135 -8.74 -3.34 -12.88
CA ASN A 135 -7.41 -3.79 -13.30
C ASN A 135 -6.55 -4.28 -12.11
N VAL A 136 -7.15 -4.45 -10.92
CA VAL A 136 -6.46 -4.90 -9.71
C VAL A 136 -6.89 -6.31 -9.32
N LYS A 137 -5.91 -7.22 -9.22
CA LYS A 137 -6.04 -8.53 -8.59
C LYS A 137 -5.56 -8.42 -7.14
N LEU A 138 -6.47 -8.63 -6.18
CA LEU A 138 -6.12 -8.66 -4.76
C LEU A 138 -5.74 -10.06 -4.30
N VAL A 139 -4.65 -10.16 -3.56
CA VAL A 139 -4.13 -11.39 -2.95
C VAL A 139 -4.04 -11.17 -1.44
N LEU A 140 -4.82 -11.96 -0.68
CA LEU A 140 -4.73 -12.00 0.79
C LEU A 140 -3.64 -13.01 1.15
N GLN A 141 -2.42 -12.52 1.38
CA GLN A 141 -1.28 -13.36 1.70
C GLN A 141 -0.17 -12.52 2.32
N ASP A 142 0.69 -13.14 3.14
CA ASP A 142 1.95 -12.51 3.56
C ASP A 142 2.87 -12.30 2.34
N ALA A 143 3.53 -11.14 2.29
CA ALA A 143 4.36 -10.75 1.14
C ALA A 143 5.58 -11.67 0.96
N LYS A 144 6.14 -12.22 2.03
CA LYS A 144 7.25 -13.19 1.96
C LYS A 144 6.79 -14.50 1.30
N GLU A 145 5.63 -15.00 1.71
CA GLU A 145 5.05 -16.21 1.12
C GLU A 145 4.70 -15.99 -0.35
N PHE A 146 4.07 -14.83 -0.65
CA PHE A 146 3.75 -14.46 -2.02
C PHE A 146 5.00 -14.41 -2.91
N MET A 147 6.03 -13.70 -2.49
CA MET A 147 7.28 -13.57 -3.24
C MET A 147 8.01 -14.90 -3.43
N SER A 148 7.87 -15.83 -2.51
CA SER A 148 8.47 -17.17 -2.59
C SER A 148 7.75 -18.07 -3.63
N GLY A 149 6.44 -17.89 -3.80
CA GLY A 149 5.60 -18.69 -4.70
C GLY A 149 5.33 -18.06 -6.07
N ASP A 150 5.66 -16.78 -6.27
CA ASP A 150 5.38 -16.05 -7.50
C ASP A 150 6.61 -15.99 -8.41
N ASP A 151 6.47 -16.47 -9.67
CA ASP A 151 7.54 -16.45 -10.67
C ASP A 151 7.41 -15.33 -11.71
N GLN A 152 6.41 -14.45 -11.56
CA GLN A 152 6.18 -13.37 -12.50
C GLN A 152 7.26 -12.28 -12.39
N ARG A 153 7.48 -11.59 -13.52
CA ARG A 153 8.29 -10.38 -13.56
C ARG A 153 7.41 -9.17 -13.72
N TYR A 154 7.74 -8.10 -12.99
CA TYR A 154 6.98 -6.87 -12.91
C TYR A 154 7.77 -5.69 -13.49
N ASP A 155 7.05 -4.81 -14.17
CA ASP A 155 7.61 -3.56 -14.69
C ASP A 155 7.77 -2.51 -13.58
N LEU A 156 6.96 -2.62 -12.53
CA LEU A 156 7.03 -1.80 -11.34
C LEU A 156 6.70 -2.63 -10.11
N ILE A 157 7.53 -2.56 -9.09
CA ILE A 157 7.23 -3.09 -7.76
C ILE A 157 7.17 -1.92 -6.80
N VAL A 158 6.03 -1.72 -6.13
CA VAL A 158 5.89 -0.80 -5.00
C VAL A 158 5.94 -1.64 -3.73
N TYR A 159 6.92 -1.32 -2.89
CA TYR A 159 7.17 -2.00 -1.65
C TYR A 159 6.87 -1.06 -0.49
N ASP A 160 5.72 -1.25 0.14
CA ASP A 160 5.14 -0.38 1.18
C ASP A 160 4.56 -1.21 2.33
N ILE A 161 5.38 -2.14 2.86
CA ILE A 161 4.98 -3.09 3.90
C ILE A 161 5.26 -2.49 5.28
N TYR A 162 4.20 -2.38 6.08
CA TYR A 162 4.27 -1.90 7.46
C TYR A 162 3.47 -2.78 8.41
N ASN A 163 4.00 -2.92 9.63
CA ASN A 163 3.25 -3.30 10.81
C ASN A 163 3.26 -2.08 11.74
N ASP A 164 2.12 -1.37 11.82
CA ASP A 164 2.01 -0.04 12.43
C ASP A 164 3.00 0.96 11.80
N MET A 165 4.08 1.31 12.47
CA MET A 165 5.11 2.24 11.98
C MET A 165 6.40 1.57 11.51
N GLU A 166 6.50 0.25 11.68
CA GLU A 166 7.74 -0.49 11.46
C GLU A 166 7.65 -1.35 10.19
N VAL A 167 8.74 -1.37 9.45
CA VAL A 167 8.95 -2.38 8.40
C VAL A 167 9.55 -3.62 9.07
N PRO A 168 8.89 -4.80 9.00
CA PRO A 168 9.43 -6.00 9.64
C PRO A 168 10.84 -6.34 9.13
N LYS A 169 11.71 -6.80 10.02
CA LYS A 169 13.15 -7.00 9.75
C LYS A 169 13.44 -7.87 8.52
N PHE A 170 12.65 -8.91 8.29
CA PHE A 170 12.81 -9.76 7.11
C PHE A 170 12.76 -8.95 5.81
N PHE A 171 11.81 -8.04 5.72
CA PHE A 171 11.61 -7.19 4.54
C PHE A 171 12.69 -6.11 4.36
N GLN A 172 13.62 -5.97 5.31
CA GLN A 172 14.78 -5.10 5.21
C GLN A 172 16.07 -5.90 4.91
N SER A 173 15.97 -7.22 4.76
CA SER A 173 17.12 -8.10 4.54
C SER A 173 17.64 -8.05 3.11
N SER A 174 18.93 -8.33 2.95
CA SER A 174 19.58 -8.49 1.65
C SER A 174 18.88 -9.57 0.81
N GLU A 175 18.46 -10.68 1.43
CA GLU A 175 17.73 -11.77 0.78
C GLU A 175 16.45 -11.25 0.11
N PHE A 176 15.64 -10.47 0.81
CA PHE A 176 14.39 -9.95 0.26
C PHE A 176 14.64 -8.92 -0.84
N ILE A 177 15.66 -8.06 -0.68
CA ILE A 177 16.05 -7.08 -1.72
C ILE A 177 16.51 -7.79 -2.99
N HIS A 178 17.26 -8.88 -2.88
CA HIS A 178 17.62 -9.73 -4.03
C HIS A 178 16.39 -10.40 -4.68
N GLN A 179 15.41 -10.86 -3.88
CA GLN A 179 14.15 -11.37 -4.42
C GLN A 179 13.41 -10.31 -5.22
N LEU A 180 13.31 -9.06 -4.73
CA LEU A 180 12.74 -7.94 -5.49
C LEU A 180 13.46 -7.77 -6.86
N GLY A 181 14.78 -7.79 -6.87
CA GLY A 181 15.58 -7.69 -8.09
C GLY A 181 15.28 -8.81 -9.09
N SER A 182 15.17 -10.05 -8.61
CA SER A 182 14.85 -11.22 -9.45
C SER A 182 13.46 -11.17 -10.08
N ARG A 183 12.51 -10.44 -9.46
CA ARG A 183 11.13 -10.27 -9.92
C ARG A 183 10.94 -9.01 -10.77
N LEU A 184 11.96 -8.19 -10.99
CA LEU A 184 11.86 -7.07 -11.91
C LEU A 184 12.09 -7.50 -13.36
N ALA A 185 11.31 -6.88 -14.26
CA ALA A 185 11.58 -6.92 -15.71
C ALA A 185 12.85 -6.12 -16.03
N THR A 186 13.41 -6.31 -17.24
CA THR A 186 14.67 -5.70 -17.67
C THR A 186 14.71 -4.19 -17.50
N SER A 187 13.64 -3.47 -17.78
CA SER A 187 13.53 -2.01 -17.55
C SER A 187 12.64 -1.68 -16.36
N GLY A 188 12.49 -2.63 -15.43
CA GLY A 188 11.65 -2.50 -14.27
C GLY A 188 12.21 -1.52 -13.24
N ALA A 189 11.30 -0.99 -12.40
CA ALA A 189 11.65 -0.14 -11.29
C ALA A 189 11.05 -0.69 -9.98
N VAL A 190 11.75 -0.47 -8.88
CA VAL A 190 11.24 -0.72 -7.54
C VAL A 190 11.16 0.61 -6.77
N ILE A 191 10.09 0.81 -6.02
CA ILE A 191 9.92 1.91 -5.09
C ILE A 191 9.82 1.29 -3.70
N PHE A 192 10.70 1.68 -2.82
CA PHE A 192 10.64 1.34 -1.41
C PHE A 192 10.29 2.59 -0.59
N ASN A 193 9.31 2.47 0.29
CA ASN A 193 8.94 3.52 1.24
C ASN A 193 9.40 3.16 2.65
N LYS A 194 9.97 4.13 3.36
CA LYS A 194 10.23 4.03 4.80
C LYS A 194 9.87 5.31 5.52
N VAL A 195 9.16 5.17 6.64
CA VAL A 195 8.92 6.26 7.59
C VAL A 195 10.17 6.43 8.46
N VAL A 196 10.74 7.63 8.44
CA VAL A 196 11.96 7.98 9.20
C VAL A 196 11.64 9.06 10.22
N GLN A 197 11.47 8.66 11.48
CA GLN A 197 11.11 9.56 12.59
C GLN A 197 12.26 9.86 13.54
N ASN A 198 13.23 8.95 13.61
CA ASN A 198 14.33 9.00 14.57
C ASN A 198 15.65 8.55 13.92
N ARG A 199 16.73 8.55 14.73
CA ARG A 199 18.07 8.18 14.26
C ARG A 199 18.17 6.68 13.90
N GLU A 200 17.44 5.82 14.60
CA GLU A 200 17.42 4.38 14.32
C GLU A 200 16.79 4.10 12.95
N HIS A 201 15.59 4.65 12.69
CA HIS A 201 14.94 4.56 11.38
C HIS A 201 15.81 5.12 10.25
N LYS A 202 16.58 6.18 10.53
CA LYS A 202 17.54 6.74 9.55
C LYS A 202 18.68 5.75 9.25
N ASN A 203 19.21 5.09 10.27
CA ASN A 203 20.27 4.09 10.10
C ASN A 203 19.77 2.88 9.30
N GLU A 204 18.56 2.40 9.61
CA GLU A 204 17.91 1.31 8.86
C GLU A 204 17.67 1.72 7.39
N PHE A 205 17.17 2.93 7.16
CA PHE A 205 16.98 3.45 5.81
C PHE A 205 18.30 3.49 5.02
N ASN A 206 19.37 3.95 5.63
CA ASN A 206 20.69 4.00 5.00
C ASN A 206 21.23 2.59 4.68
N ALA A 207 21.00 1.61 5.57
CA ALA A 207 21.37 0.23 5.33
C ALA A 207 20.61 -0.37 4.13
N ILE A 208 19.31 -0.14 4.05
CA ILE A 208 18.47 -0.58 2.94
C ILE A 208 18.92 0.11 1.62
N PHE A 209 19.18 1.41 1.66
CA PHE A 209 19.68 2.14 0.50
C PHE A 209 20.98 1.54 -0.02
N LEU A 210 21.90 1.20 0.89
CA LEU A 210 23.18 0.55 0.52
C LEU A 210 22.94 -0.81 -0.12
N GLU A 211 22.08 -1.66 0.46
CA GLU A 211 21.73 -2.96 -0.11
C GLU A 211 21.07 -2.83 -1.48
N MET A 212 20.13 -1.90 -1.62
CA MET A 212 19.52 -1.64 -2.92
C MET A 212 20.54 -1.17 -3.96
N SER A 213 21.55 -0.40 -3.55
CA SER A 213 22.63 0.06 -4.43
C SER A 213 23.56 -1.08 -4.88
N ASN A 214 23.63 -2.18 -4.11
CA ASN A 214 24.38 -3.37 -4.51
C ASN A 214 23.62 -4.23 -5.54
N VAL A 215 22.29 -4.21 -5.49
CA VAL A 215 21.42 -5.07 -6.33
C VAL A 215 20.97 -4.36 -7.61
N PHE A 216 20.63 -3.09 -7.52
CA PHE A 216 20.03 -2.32 -8.61
C PHE A 216 21.00 -1.30 -9.22
N LEU A 217 20.64 -0.80 -10.41
CA LEU A 217 21.25 0.39 -11.00
C LEU A 217 20.41 1.65 -10.74
N ASN A 218 21.04 2.80 -10.85
CA ASN A 218 20.36 4.11 -10.77
C ASN A 218 19.45 4.23 -9.53
N VAL A 219 20.02 3.94 -8.37
CA VAL A 219 19.33 4.07 -7.10
C VAL A 219 19.33 5.53 -6.67
N GLN A 220 18.15 6.08 -6.44
CA GLN A 220 17.98 7.47 -6.00
C GLN A 220 17.09 7.55 -4.77
N VAL A 221 17.35 8.53 -3.93
CA VAL A 221 16.60 8.82 -2.70
C VAL A 221 15.77 10.07 -2.92
N ASN A 222 14.51 10.02 -2.46
CA ASN A 222 13.60 11.16 -2.43
C ASN A 222 13.14 11.38 -0.99
N GLU A 223 13.47 12.53 -0.40
CA GLU A 223 13.25 12.84 1.02
C GLU A 223 12.25 13.97 1.27
N GLN A 224 11.56 14.46 0.25
CA GLN A 224 10.74 15.68 0.33
C GLN A 224 9.32 15.47 0.91
N PHE A 225 9.03 14.33 1.50
CA PHE A 225 7.66 13.89 1.79
C PHE A 225 7.39 13.73 3.29
N GLY A 226 7.74 14.72 4.08
CA GLY A 226 7.55 14.69 5.54
C GLY A 226 8.41 13.62 6.19
N LEU A 227 7.80 12.61 6.80
CA LEU A 227 8.51 11.49 7.41
C LEU A 227 8.80 10.34 6.43
N ASN A 228 8.13 10.29 5.28
CA ASN A 228 8.37 9.25 4.28
C ASN A 228 9.67 9.54 3.52
N ARG A 229 10.44 8.49 3.31
CA ARG A 229 11.64 8.48 2.49
C ARG A 229 11.48 7.40 1.44
N PHE A 230 11.69 7.75 0.20
CA PHE A 230 11.58 6.80 -0.90
C PHE A 230 12.95 6.48 -1.48
N VAL A 231 13.20 5.19 -1.68
CA VAL A 231 14.26 4.74 -2.56
C VAL A 231 13.63 4.26 -3.85
N VAL A 232 14.04 4.83 -4.97
CA VAL A 232 13.64 4.40 -6.30
C VAL A 232 14.84 3.82 -6.99
N ALA A 233 14.73 2.58 -7.44
CA ALA A 233 15.81 1.88 -8.10
C ALA A 233 15.32 1.24 -9.40
N LYS A 234 16.22 1.12 -10.40
CA LYS A 234 15.94 0.47 -11.69
C LYS A 234 16.80 -0.77 -11.83
N ASN A 235 16.27 -1.79 -12.53
CA ASN A 235 17.02 -3.01 -12.79
C ASN A 235 18.21 -2.73 -13.73
N ARG A 236 19.21 -3.61 -13.65
CA ARG A 236 20.32 -3.64 -14.65
C ARG A 236 19.72 -4.08 -15.99
N THR A 237 19.99 -3.29 -17.03
CA THR A 237 19.64 -3.64 -18.41
C THR A 237 20.50 -4.79 -18.92
#